data_319577f227df939b0f01016bd0627a3c
#
_entry.id   319577f227df939b0f01016bd0627a3c
#
_cell.length_a   1.000
_cell.length_b   1.000
_cell.length_c   1.000
_cell.angle_alpha   90.00
_cell.angle_beta   90.00
_cell.angle_gamma   90.00
#
_symmetry.space_group_name_H-M   'P 1'
#
loop_
_entity.id
_entity.type
_entity.pdbx_description
1 polymer ?
#
loop_
_entity_poly.entity_id
_entity_poly.type
_entity_poly.pdbx_seq_one_letter_code
_entity_poly.pdbx_strand_id
1 'polypeptide(L)'
;YHYSDSQTELTPYPMKESINPDGTISPFMIHAKYAAGDIDGVPYSSKGLAPANGCQATQARNPVSYTGMITYMHKLGGHYCGTTSWDLFYRQLMMIIKYATTHSQSIMAGCTSYSNQNQNLVEETGVMRVVLTKAQAAGYVIGSYVSIGDVGSNTNKDRYYSYMHNKAYSVKVTKIEDVDDSNAAVYVDAPEAFDTTLTTWITTMPWHSGATDEVAGSDGSLNSNTNGKDPYKIQGIETCIGAYEVLGNVVMDIVTGPDGNPARDVYVCEDASTLSSNIATVRANYKKAIAQVAYTAASWKYI
;
A
#
# COMPACT_ATOMS: atom_id res chain seq x y z
N TYR A 1 -22.39 9.07 12.64
CA TYR A 1 -23.70 9.06 13.30
C TYR A 1 -23.64 8.15 14.50
N HIS A 2 -24.21 8.60 15.62
CA HIS A 2 -24.50 7.77 16.77
C HIS A 2 -25.96 7.36 16.74
N TYR A 3 -26.20 6.08 17.02
CA TYR A 3 -27.52 5.54 17.24
C TYR A 3 -27.60 5.03 18.69
N SER A 4 -28.64 5.35 19.40
CA SER A 4 -28.98 4.72 20.66
C SER A 4 -30.44 4.25 20.61
N ASP A 5 -30.77 3.19 21.34
CA ASP A 5 -32.11 2.62 21.35
C ASP A 5 -33.17 3.60 21.86
N SER A 6 -32.75 4.65 22.55
CA SER A 6 -33.60 5.74 23.02
C SER A 6 -33.76 6.90 22.07
N GLN A 7 -33.03 6.90 20.92
CA GLN A 7 -33.07 7.99 19.94
C GLN A 7 -33.88 7.57 18.72
N THR A 8 -34.79 8.41 18.31
CA THR A 8 -35.56 8.27 17.08
C THR A 8 -34.86 8.89 15.87
N GLU A 9 -33.81 9.67 16.11
CA GLU A 9 -33.01 10.35 15.09
C GLU A 9 -31.52 10.03 15.22
N LEU A 10 -30.84 9.94 14.08
CA LEU A 10 -29.38 9.77 14.05
C LEU A 10 -28.70 11.10 14.39
N THR A 11 -27.84 11.09 15.38
CA THR A 11 -27.01 12.26 15.69
C THR A 11 -25.74 12.22 14.85
N PRO A 12 -25.45 13.24 14.04
CA PRO A 12 -24.22 13.32 13.28
C PRO A 12 -23.03 13.42 14.23
N TYR A 13 -21.98 12.65 13.92
CA TYR A 13 -20.71 12.70 14.64
C TYR A 13 -19.60 12.99 13.63
N PRO A 14 -18.77 14.04 13.83
CA PRO A 14 -17.70 14.38 12.90
C PRO A 14 -16.63 13.28 12.90
N MET A 15 -16.02 13.05 11.75
CA MET A 15 -14.82 12.22 11.67
C MET A 15 -13.72 12.85 12.52
N LYS A 16 -12.90 12.00 13.15
CA LYS A 16 -11.87 12.47 14.09
C LYS A 16 -10.85 13.40 13.43
N GLU A 17 -10.49 13.14 12.16
CA GLU A 17 -9.58 14.00 11.39
C GLU A 17 -10.12 15.41 11.14
N SER A 18 -11.43 15.57 11.16
CA SER A 18 -12.03 16.90 10.99
C SER A 18 -12.10 17.70 12.29
N ILE A 19 -11.77 17.10 13.44
CA ILE A 19 -11.76 17.77 14.75
C ILE A 19 -10.36 18.34 14.98
N ASN A 20 -10.26 19.67 14.97
CA ASN A 20 -9.02 20.37 15.29
C ASN A 20 -8.65 20.23 16.77
N PRO A 21 -7.38 20.47 17.17
CA PRO A 21 -6.96 20.41 18.57
C PRO A 21 -7.74 21.35 19.51
N ASP A 22 -8.23 22.47 18.99
CA ASP A 22 -9.06 23.43 19.72
C ASP A 22 -10.55 23.03 19.81
N GLY A 23 -10.91 21.83 19.27
CA GLY A 23 -12.27 21.32 19.25
C GLY A 23 -13.17 21.84 18.13
N THR A 24 -12.69 22.74 17.30
CA THR A 24 -13.43 23.20 16.11
C THR A 24 -13.45 22.11 15.03
N ILE A 25 -14.45 22.15 14.14
CA ILE A 25 -14.63 21.15 13.09
C ILE A 25 -14.21 21.74 11.74
N SER A 26 -13.22 21.14 11.10
CA SER A 26 -12.87 21.47 9.72
C SER A 26 -13.95 20.98 8.76
N PRO A 27 -14.34 21.79 7.78
CA PRO A 27 -15.39 21.43 6.82
C PRO A 27 -14.91 20.39 5.79
N PHE A 28 -13.63 20.07 5.74
CA PHE A 28 -13.03 19.10 4.82
C PHE A 28 -11.81 18.43 5.45
N MET A 29 -11.48 17.28 4.91
CA MET A 29 -10.23 16.55 5.18
C MET A 29 -9.39 16.48 3.91
N ILE A 30 -8.07 16.46 4.05
CA ILE A 30 -7.13 16.34 2.93
C ILE A 30 -6.35 15.05 3.08
N HIS A 31 -6.46 14.18 2.09
CA HIS A 31 -5.71 12.94 2.00
C HIS A 31 -4.76 12.95 0.81
N ALA A 32 -3.59 12.37 0.98
CA ALA A 32 -2.69 12.11 -0.13
C ALA A 32 -3.32 11.04 -1.05
N LYS A 33 -3.35 11.30 -2.36
CA LYS A 33 -3.87 10.34 -3.34
C LYS A 33 -2.98 9.11 -3.47
N TYR A 34 -1.67 9.30 -3.40
CA TYR A 34 -0.67 8.25 -3.60
C TYR A 34 0.23 8.10 -2.38
N ALA A 35 0.80 6.90 -2.23
CA ALA A 35 1.91 6.70 -1.31
C ALA A 35 3.04 7.68 -1.62
N ALA A 36 3.64 8.26 -0.58
CA ALA A 36 4.72 9.21 -0.76
C ALA A 36 5.96 8.54 -1.35
N GLY A 37 6.45 9.09 -2.46
CA GLY A 37 7.78 8.80 -3.01
C GLY A 37 8.77 9.89 -2.62
N ASP A 38 10.03 9.70 -3.00
CA ASP A 38 11.13 10.62 -2.70
C ASP A 38 11.50 11.44 -3.93
N ILE A 39 11.58 12.75 -3.76
CA ILE A 39 12.19 13.65 -4.73
C ILE A 39 13.22 14.50 -3.98
N ASP A 40 14.49 14.30 -4.27
CA ASP A 40 15.61 15.03 -3.65
C ASP A 40 15.61 14.97 -2.11
N GLY A 41 15.24 13.80 -1.58
CA GLY A 41 15.15 13.56 -0.15
C GLY A 41 13.91 14.12 0.54
N VAL A 42 12.91 14.58 -0.20
CA VAL A 42 11.64 15.13 0.31
C VAL A 42 10.48 14.21 -0.10
N PRO A 43 9.52 13.91 0.78
CA PRO A 43 8.36 13.11 0.44
C PRO A 43 7.36 13.86 -0.44
N TYR A 44 6.90 13.22 -1.52
CA TYR A 44 5.84 13.75 -2.39
C TYR A 44 4.82 12.68 -2.75
N SER A 45 3.54 13.03 -2.70
CA SER A 45 2.45 12.21 -3.23
C SER A 45 2.28 12.51 -4.73
N SER A 46 3.06 11.86 -5.57
CA SER A 46 3.06 12.06 -7.03
C SER A 46 2.98 10.75 -7.78
N LYS A 47 2.29 10.76 -8.93
CA LYS A 47 2.27 9.65 -9.87
C LYS A 47 3.68 9.37 -10.41
N GLY A 48 3.99 8.10 -10.62
CA GLY A 48 5.24 7.64 -11.22
C GLY A 48 6.41 7.52 -10.24
N LEU A 49 6.21 7.85 -8.96
CA LEU A 49 7.24 7.67 -7.95
C LEU A 49 7.16 6.30 -7.31
N ALA A 50 8.31 5.68 -7.06
CA ALA A 50 8.40 4.54 -6.19
C ALA A 50 8.09 4.97 -4.74
N PRO A 51 7.22 4.23 -4.00
CA PRO A 51 6.95 4.55 -2.61
C PRO A 51 8.23 4.58 -1.76
N ALA A 52 8.42 5.61 -0.94
CA ALA A 52 9.62 5.77 -0.13
C ALA A 52 9.87 4.59 0.83
N ASN A 53 8.80 3.96 1.30
CA ASN A 53 8.83 2.71 2.08
C ASN A 53 8.58 1.48 1.23
N GLY A 54 8.74 1.57 -0.07
CA GLY A 54 8.44 0.51 -0.99
C GLY A 54 9.50 -0.58 -1.02
N CYS A 55 9.11 -1.67 -1.65
CA CYS A 55 9.97 -2.79 -1.97
C CYS A 55 10.67 -2.48 -3.31
N GLN A 56 11.66 -1.62 -3.28
CA GLN A 56 12.38 -1.16 -4.47
C GLN A 56 13.83 -1.61 -4.47
N ALA A 57 14.29 -2.09 -5.61
CA ALA A 57 15.67 -2.51 -5.78
C ALA A 57 16.65 -1.33 -5.84
N THR A 58 16.20 -0.20 -6.37
CA THR A 58 17.06 0.94 -6.68
C THR A 58 17.02 2.04 -5.64
N GLN A 59 16.09 1.98 -4.72
CA GLN A 59 15.98 2.96 -3.63
C GLN A 59 16.31 2.31 -2.30
N ALA A 60 17.20 2.94 -1.55
CA ALA A 60 17.34 2.62 -0.14
C ALA A 60 15.97 2.79 0.51
N ARG A 61 15.51 1.76 1.22
CA ARG A 61 14.29 1.84 2.02
C ARG A 61 14.46 2.95 3.05
N ASN A 62 13.89 4.10 2.79
CA ASN A 62 13.87 5.22 3.70
C ASN A 62 12.46 5.47 4.15
N PRO A 63 12.29 5.86 5.34
CA PRO A 63 12.69 5.19 6.56
C PRO A 63 11.62 4.17 6.94
N VAL A 64 12.04 2.99 7.37
CA VAL A 64 11.12 1.89 7.78
C VAL A 64 10.77 1.92 9.26
N SER A 65 11.32 2.85 10.05
CA SER A 65 10.99 3.02 11.44
C SER A 65 10.02 4.18 11.67
N TYR A 66 9.25 4.10 12.76
CA TYR A 66 8.37 5.19 13.19
C TYR A 66 9.11 6.53 13.28
N THR A 67 10.26 6.54 13.98
CA THR A 67 11.06 7.75 14.18
C THR A 67 11.58 8.33 12.88
N GLY A 68 12.07 7.46 12.00
CA GLY A 68 12.54 7.86 10.68
C GLY A 68 11.42 8.43 9.81
N MET A 69 10.22 7.83 9.84
CA MET A 69 9.07 8.32 9.08
C MET A 69 8.63 9.71 9.56
N ILE A 70 8.55 9.94 10.86
CA ILE A 70 8.23 11.27 11.40
C ILE A 70 9.27 12.30 10.94
N THR A 71 10.56 12.00 11.08
CA THR A 71 11.64 12.88 10.62
C THR A 71 11.57 13.16 9.12
N TYR A 72 11.24 12.16 8.33
CA TYR A 72 11.13 12.29 6.88
C TYR A 72 9.93 13.16 6.48
N MET A 73 8.75 12.91 7.07
CA MET A 73 7.54 13.68 6.77
C MET A 73 7.64 15.13 7.28
N HIS A 74 8.35 15.37 8.37
CA HIS A 74 8.60 16.73 8.89
C HIS A 74 9.40 17.63 7.94
N LYS A 75 10.02 17.07 6.90
CA LYS A 75 10.60 17.89 5.81
C LYS A 75 9.55 18.71 5.06
N LEU A 76 8.27 18.30 5.10
CA LEU A 76 7.15 19.07 4.58
C LEU A 76 6.59 20.06 5.58
N GLY A 77 6.94 19.95 6.85
CA GLY A 77 6.47 20.75 7.97
C GLY A 77 6.06 19.90 9.17
N GLY A 78 6.03 20.50 10.35
CA GLY A 78 5.83 19.77 11.62
C GLY A 78 4.46 19.09 11.78
N HIS A 79 3.49 19.38 10.91
CA HIS A 79 2.17 18.76 10.93
C HIS A 79 2.04 17.52 10.03
N TYR A 80 3.09 17.16 9.28
CA TYR A 80 3.06 15.99 8.39
C TYR A 80 3.60 14.76 9.11
N CYS A 81 2.85 13.69 9.13
CA CYS A 81 3.26 12.44 9.80
C CYS A 81 3.11 11.17 8.93
N GLY A 82 2.66 11.31 7.70
CA GLY A 82 2.28 10.18 6.87
C GLY A 82 0.84 9.72 7.16
N THR A 83 0.56 8.44 6.97
CA THR A 83 -0.76 7.86 7.26
C THR A 83 -1.05 7.89 8.76
N THR A 84 -2.29 8.16 9.11
CA THR A 84 -2.76 8.10 10.50
C THR A 84 -3.69 6.89 10.72
N SER A 85 -3.92 6.54 11.98
CA SER A 85 -4.92 5.52 12.33
C SER A 85 -6.33 5.93 11.89
N TRP A 86 -6.60 7.22 11.81
CA TRP A 86 -7.87 7.77 11.36
C TRP A 86 -8.03 7.66 9.84
N ASP A 87 -6.98 7.91 9.06
CA ASP A 87 -6.96 7.65 7.62
C ASP A 87 -7.28 6.19 7.32
N LEU A 88 -6.67 5.28 8.08
CA LEU A 88 -6.96 3.85 7.96
C LEU A 88 -8.42 3.55 8.29
N PHE A 89 -8.93 4.09 9.38
CA PHE A 89 -10.34 3.93 9.78
C PHE A 89 -11.30 4.50 8.73
N TYR A 90 -11.01 5.67 8.16
CA TYR A 90 -11.81 6.26 7.09
C TYR A 90 -11.89 5.32 5.89
N ARG A 91 -10.76 4.79 5.42
CA ARG A 91 -10.73 3.84 4.30
C ARG A 91 -11.54 2.57 4.59
N GLN A 92 -11.42 2.02 5.80
CA GLN A 92 -12.20 0.87 6.25
C GLN A 92 -13.70 1.19 6.28
N LEU A 93 -14.09 2.35 6.80
CA LEU A 93 -15.47 2.79 6.86
C LEU A 93 -16.06 2.96 5.46
N MET A 94 -15.32 3.58 4.53
CA MET A 94 -15.75 3.73 3.14
C MET A 94 -15.89 2.37 2.43
N MET A 95 -15.04 1.40 2.76
CA MET A 95 -15.17 0.04 2.26
C MET A 95 -16.48 -0.61 2.76
N ILE A 96 -16.79 -0.49 4.04
CA ILE A 96 -18.01 -1.04 4.63
C ILE A 96 -19.25 -0.37 4.02
N ILE A 97 -19.25 0.95 3.91
CA ILE A 97 -20.38 1.71 3.35
C ILE A 97 -20.63 1.33 1.89
N LYS A 98 -19.57 1.21 1.10
CA LYS A 98 -19.69 0.94 -0.34
C LYS A 98 -20.00 -0.53 -0.63
N TYR A 99 -19.42 -1.45 0.10
CA TYR A 99 -19.44 -2.89 -0.25
C TYR A 99 -20.09 -3.79 0.80
N ALA A 100 -20.58 -3.24 1.90
CA ALA A 100 -21.22 -3.97 2.99
C ALA A 100 -20.40 -5.16 3.52
N THR A 101 -19.08 -5.03 3.54
CA THR A 101 -18.17 -6.08 4.01
C THR A 101 -17.00 -5.50 4.80
N THR A 102 -16.52 -6.27 5.78
CA THR A 102 -15.25 -6.02 6.49
C THR A 102 -14.10 -6.82 5.87
N HIS A 103 -14.39 -7.72 4.94
CA HIS A 103 -13.41 -8.56 4.25
C HIS A 103 -13.04 -7.96 2.89
N SER A 104 -12.14 -6.99 2.89
CA SER A 104 -11.75 -6.24 1.69
C SER A 104 -11.22 -7.13 0.55
N GLN A 105 -10.50 -8.20 0.87
CA GLN A 105 -9.95 -9.12 -0.12
C GLN A 105 -11.02 -9.91 -0.90
N SER A 106 -12.24 -10.02 -0.38
CA SER A 106 -13.34 -10.63 -1.14
C SER A 106 -13.84 -9.73 -2.29
N ILE A 107 -13.55 -8.43 -2.20
CA ILE A 107 -13.95 -7.42 -3.18
C ILE A 107 -12.76 -6.97 -4.03
N MET A 108 -11.60 -6.77 -3.40
CA MET A 108 -10.37 -6.28 -4.02
C MET A 108 -9.21 -7.20 -3.66
N ALA A 109 -8.94 -8.18 -4.51
CA ALA A 109 -7.80 -9.08 -4.30
C ALA A 109 -6.44 -8.40 -4.48
N GLY A 110 -6.43 -7.26 -5.18
CA GLY A 110 -5.22 -6.54 -5.54
C GLY A 110 -4.49 -7.17 -6.72
N CYS A 111 -3.81 -6.37 -7.51
CA CYS A 111 -2.99 -6.84 -8.63
C CYS A 111 -1.49 -6.87 -8.30
N THR A 112 -1.10 -6.43 -7.12
CA THR A 112 0.30 -6.44 -6.69
C THR A 112 0.50 -7.38 -5.53
N SER A 113 1.53 -8.21 -5.62
CA SER A 113 1.86 -9.16 -4.57
C SER A 113 3.29 -9.63 -4.71
N TYR A 114 3.94 -9.91 -3.58
CA TYR A 114 5.17 -10.68 -3.55
C TYR A 114 5.07 -12.02 -4.26
N SER A 115 3.90 -12.62 -4.23
CA SER A 115 3.65 -13.92 -4.86
C SER A 115 3.29 -13.80 -6.34
N ASN A 116 2.98 -12.61 -6.83
CA ASN A 116 2.64 -12.40 -8.24
C ASN A 116 3.91 -12.07 -9.05
N GLN A 117 4.75 -13.08 -9.16
CA GLN A 117 5.93 -13.14 -10.01
C GLN A 117 5.98 -14.50 -10.67
N ASN A 118 6.13 -14.51 -11.99
CA ASN A 118 6.05 -15.73 -12.78
C ASN A 118 7.18 -15.79 -13.81
N GLN A 119 7.68 -17.01 -14.03
CA GLN A 119 8.72 -17.31 -14.98
C GLN A 119 8.15 -17.45 -16.38
N ASN A 120 8.82 -16.86 -17.36
CA ASN A 120 8.49 -17.03 -18.77
C ASN A 120 8.67 -18.49 -19.23
N LEU A 121 7.81 -18.92 -20.13
CA LEU A 121 7.77 -20.31 -20.64
C LEU A 121 8.37 -20.48 -22.02
N VAL A 122 8.61 -19.37 -22.76
CA VAL A 122 9.02 -19.43 -24.16
C VAL A 122 10.16 -18.45 -24.42
N GLU A 123 11.19 -18.91 -25.13
CA GLU A 123 12.26 -18.03 -25.61
C GLU A 123 11.84 -17.35 -26.89
N GLU A 124 11.89 -16.03 -26.91
CA GLU A 124 11.51 -15.21 -28.05
C GLU A 124 12.49 -14.04 -28.21
N THR A 125 12.67 -13.57 -29.46
CA THR A 125 13.55 -12.44 -29.78
C THR A 125 12.71 -11.25 -30.23
N GLY A 126 13.04 -10.05 -29.72
CA GLY A 126 12.46 -8.80 -30.19
C GLY A 126 10.97 -8.66 -29.88
N VAL A 127 10.51 -9.12 -28.72
CA VAL A 127 9.11 -9.10 -28.33
C VAL A 127 8.82 -8.04 -27.26
N MET A 128 7.54 -7.73 -27.06
CA MET A 128 7.01 -6.92 -25.93
C MET A 128 5.99 -7.74 -25.15
N ARG A 129 6.32 -8.97 -24.82
CA ARG A 129 5.43 -9.88 -24.10
C ARG A 129 6.21 -10.93 -23.33
N VAL A 130 5.50 -11.56 -22.38
CA VAL A 130 5.96 -12.74 -21.66
C VAL A 130 4.88 -13.80 -21.78
N VAL A 131 5.25 -15.05 -22.02
CA VAL A 131 4.32 -16.17 -22.13
C VAL A 131 4.29 -16.94 -20.80
N LEU A 132 3.11 -17.15 -20.28
CA LEU A 132 2.82 -17.78 -18.98
C LEU A 132 1.75 -18.87 -19.16
N THR A 133 1.53 -19.69 -18.14
CA THR A 133 0.29 -20.48 -18.13
C THR A 133 -0.92 -19.57 -18.00
N LYS A 134 -2.09 -19.98 -18.53
CA LYS A 134 -3.33 -19.19 -18.40
C LYS A 134 -3.67 -18.86 -16.96
N ALA A 135 -3.44 -19.79 -16.03
CA ALA A 135 -3.66 -19.59 -14.61
C ALA A 135 -2.76 -18.47 -14.02
N GLN A 136 -1.49 -18.41 -14.45
CA GLN A 136 -0.56 -17.35 -14.04
C GLN A 136 -0.91 -16.01 -14.70
N ALA A 137 -1.18 -16.02 -16.00
CA ALA A 137 -1.55 -14.81 -16.76
C ALA A 137 -2.83 -14.16 -16.20
N ALA A 138 -3.78 -14.95 -15.70
CA ALA A 138 -4.99 -14.47 -15.05
C ALA A 138 -4.74 -13.64 -13.78
N GLY A 139 -3.54 -13.67 -13.21
CA GLY A 139 -3.14 -12.82 -12.08
C GLY A 139 -2.73 -11.40 -12.48
N TYR A 140 -2.60 -11.10 -13.77
CA TYR A 140 -2.25 -9.77 -14.28
C TYR A 140 -3.50 -9.05 -14.79
N VAL A 141 -3.46 -7.72 -14.75
CA VAL A 141 -4.61 -6.87 -15.10
C VAL A 141 -4.21 -5.88 -16.20
N ILE A 142 -5.01 -5.83 -17.27
CA ILE A 142 -4.82 -4.84 -18.34
C ILE A 142 -4.97 -3.43 -17.76
N GLY A 143 -4.03 -2.55 -18.07
CA GLY A 143 -3.96 -1.19 -17.53
C GLY A 143 -3.13 -1.07 -16.24
N SER A 144 -2.80 -2.18 -15.57
CA SER A 144 -1.86 -2.18 -14.44
C SER A 144 -0.41 -2.25 -14.92
N TYR A 145 0.53 -2.08 -14.00
CA TYR A 145 1.96 -2.02 -14.33
C TYR A 145 2.72 -3.23 -13.80
N VAL A 146 3.70 -3.66 -14.55
CA VAL A 146 4.59 -4.78 -14.24
C VAL A 146 6.03 -4.43 -14.56
N SER A 147 6.96 -5.23 -14.04
CA SER A 147 8.38 -5.17 -14.43
C SER A 147 8.83 -6.53 -14.95
N ILE A 148 9.78 -6.54 -15.88
CA ILE A 148 10.27 -7.73 -16.54
C ILE A 148 11.80 -7.75 -16.44
N GLY A 149 12.36 -8.88 -16.03
CA GLY A 149 13.79 -9.03 -15.88
C GLY A 149 14.26 -10.45 -16.07
N ASP A 150 15.52 -10.56 -16.45
CA ASP A 150 16.20 -11.85 -16.60
C ASP A 150 17.08 -12.12 -15.38
N VAL A 151 16.71 -13.14 -14.63
CA VAL A 151 17.46 -13.53 -13.43
C VAL A 151 18.72 -14.34 -13.75
N GLY A 152 18.86 -14.87 -14.98
CA GLY A 152 19.99 -15.68 -15.39
C GLY A 152 20.21 -16.87 -14.44
N SER A 153 21.42 -17.01 -13.96
CA SER A 153 21.80 -18.03 -12.98
C SER A 153 21.54 -17.64 -11.52
N ASN A 154 20.94 -16.49 -11.26
CA ASN A 154 20.68 -16.02 -9.91
C ASN A 154 19.58 -16.88 -9.27
N THR A 155 19.87 -17.49 -8.12
CA THR A 155 18.93 -18.31 -7.36
C THR A 155 18.06 -17.49 -6.40
N ASN A 156 18.47 -16.26 -6.07
CA ASN A 156 17.68 -15.34 -5.27
C ASN A 156 16.71 -14.57 -6.17
N LYS A 157 15.52 -15.09 -6.32
CA LYS A 157 14.44 -14.51 -7.16
C LYS A 157 13.68 -13.42 -6.45
N ASP A 158 14.39 -12.57 -5.73
CA ASP A 158 13.77 -11.46 -5.02
C ASP A 158 13.46 -10.32 -6.01
N ARG A 159 12.19 -10.00 -6.16
CA ARG A 159 11.63 -9.00 -7.04
C ARG A 159 12.06 -7.57 -6.76
N TYR A 160 12.81 -7.34 -5.71
CA TYR A 160 13.38 -6.04 -5.36
C TYR A 160 14.66 -5.73 -6.12
N TYR A 161 15.35 -6.74 -6.62
CA TYR A 161 16.65 -6.55 -7.25
C TYR A 161 16.54 -6.08 -8.70
N SER A 162 17.56 -5.37 -9.15
CA SER A 162 17.60 -4.76 -10.47
C SER A 162 17.46 -5.77 -11.61
N TYR A 163 17.86 -7.01 -11.43
CA TYR A 163 17.68 -8.04 -12.45
C TYR A 163 16.21 -8.42 -12.69
N MET A 164 15.29 -8.12 -11.76
CA MET A 164 13.86 -8.36 -11.96
C MET A 164 13.17 -7.31 -12.82
N HIS A 165 13.89 -6.29 -13.28
CA HIS A 165 13.39 -5.23 -14.14
C HIS A 165 14.46 -4.70 -15.13
N ASN A 166 15.46 -5.53 -15.43
CA ASN A 166 16.56 -5.14 -16.34
C ASN A 166 16.18 -5.19 -17.84
N LYS A 167 14.98 -5.68 -18.18
CA LYS A 167 14.44 -5.66 -19.55
C LYS A 167 13.35 -4.59 -19.71
N ALA A 168 12.41 -4.53 -18.79
CA ALA A 168 11.37 -3.51 -18.79
C ALA A 168 10.99 -3.15 -17.35
N TYR A 169 10.94 -1.87 -17.03
CA TYR A 169 10.70 -1.37 -15.69
C TYR A 169 9.44 -0.53 -15.61
N SER A 170 8.49 -0.98 -14.78
CA SER A 170 7.21 -0.30 -14.56
C SER A 170 6.50 0.03 -15.88
N VAL A 171 6.22 -0.98 -16.67
CA VAL A 171 5.54 -0.90 -17.96
C VAL A 171 4.09 -1.38 -17.84
N LYS A 172 3.19 -0.79 -18.63
CA LYS A 172 1.78 -1.08 -18.57
C LYS A 172 1.42 -2.38 -19.31
N VAL A 173 0.59 -3.20 -18.68
CA VAL A 173 -0.03 -4.35 -19.35
C VAL A 173 -1.09 -3.84 -20.32
N THR A 174 -0.91 -4.12 -21.60
CA THR A 174 -1.79 -3.63 -22.68
C THR A 174 -2.80 -4.66 -23.15
N LYS A 175 -2.43 -5.94 -23.07
CA LYS A 175 -3.24 -7.04 -23.60
C LYS A 175 -2.85 -8.35 -22.92
N ILE A 176 -3.81 -9.26 -22.75
CA ILE A 176 -3.59 -10.66 -22.39
C ILE A 176 -4.33 -11.51 -23.43
N GLU A 177 -3.64 -12.43 -24.06
CA GLU A 177 -4.17 -13.22 -25.18
C GLU A 177 -3.71 -14.67 -25.10
N ASP A 178 -4.62 -15.58 -25.36
CA ASP A 178 -4.29 -17.01 -25.46
C ASP A 178 -3.30 -17.28 -26.59
N VAL A 179 -2.25 -18.02 -26.29
CA VAL A 179 -1.25 -18.50 -27.28
C VAL A 179 -1.63 -19.90 -27.76
N ASP A 180 -2.07 -20.73 -26.82
CA ASP A 180 -2.53 -22.09 -27.04
C ASP A 180 -3.56 -22.50 -25.95
N ASP A 181 -3.91 -23.78 -25.88
CA ASP A 181 -4.88 -24.29 -24.92
C ASP A 181 -4.47 -24.08 -23.45
N SER A 182 -3.16 -24.02 -23.16
CA SER A 182 -2.59 -24.00 -21.80
C SER A 182 -1.96 -22.65 -21.45
N ASN A 183 -1.52 -21.87 -22.44
CA ASN A 183 -0.69 -20.71 -22.25
C ASN A 183 -1.34 -19.43 -22.77
N ALA A 184 -0.97 -18.32 -22.14
CA ALA A 184 -1.35 -16.97 -22.56
C ALA A 184 -0.16 -16.02 -22.51
N ALA A 185 -0.15 -15.04 -23.39
CA ALA A 185 0.85 -13.99 -23.45
C ALA A 185 0.34 -12.73 -22.75
N VAL A 186 1.18 -12.15 -21.91
CA VAL A 186 0.99 -10.85 -21.27
C VAL A 186 1.82 -9.82 -22.05
N TYR A 187 1.16 -8.93 -22.78
CA TYR A 187 1.78 -7.87 -23.57
C TYR A 187 1.94 -6.59 -22.74
N VAL A 188 3.01 -5.88 -23.01
CA VAL A 188 3.36 -4.63 -22.31
C VAL A 188 3.73 -3.51 -23.28
N ASP A 189 3.63 -2.27 -22.86
CA ASP A 189 4.05 -1.07 -23.58
C ASP A 189 5.52 -0.71 -23.29
N ALA A 190 6.40 -1.69 -23.35
CA ALA A 190 7.82 -1.43 -23.13
C ALA A 190 8.35 -0.40 -24.16
N PRO A 191 9.28 0.50 -23.77
CA PRO A 191 9.85 1.50 -24.66
C PRO A 191 10.66 0.86 -25.81
N GLU A 192 11.19 -0.33 -25.58
CA GLU A 192 11.97 -1.10 -26.56
C GLU A 192 11.58 -2.57 -26.48
N ALA A 193 11.64 -3.25 -27.61
CA ALA A 193 11.49 -4.70 -27.68
C ALA A 193 12.68 -5.39 -26.97
N PHE A 194 12.42 -6.53 -26.36
CA PHE A 194 13.42 -7.30 -25.62
C PHE A 194 13.35 -8.79 -25.97
N ASP A 195 14.46 -9.48 -25.74
CA ASP A 195 14.49 -10.93 -25.86
C ASP A 195 14.04 -11.56 -24.54
N THR A 196 13.29 -12.65 -24.61
CA THR A 196 12.92 -13.46 -23.45
C THR A 196 13.63 -14.79 -23.46
N THR A 197 13.97 -15.28 -22.30
CA THR A 197 14.57 -16.59 -22.05
C THR A 197 13.75 -17.36 -21.02
N LEU A 198 14.11 -18.62 -20.76
CA LEU A 198 13.50 -19.39 -19.67
C LEU A 198 13.92 -18.87 -18.26
N THR A 199 14.81 -17.88 -18.19
CA THR A 199 15.19 -17.22 -16.94
C THR A 199 14.59 -15.81 -16.85
N THR A 200 13.78 -15.39 -17.80
CA THR A 200 13.03 -14.15 -17.77
C THR A 200 11.81 -14.29 -16.83
N TRP A 201 11.57 -13.29 -16.02
CA TRP A 201 10.43 -13.21 -15.11
C TRP A 201 9.64 -11.95 -15.34
N ILE A 202 8.34 -12.02 -15.10
CA ILE A 202 7.43 -10.89 -14.97
C ILE A 202 6.96 -10.77 -13.53
N THR A 203 6.90 -9.56 -13.00
CA THR A 203 6.51 -9.31 -11.60
C THR A 203 5.68 -8.03 -11.50
N THR A 204 4.77 -8.00 -10.53
CA THR A 204 4.04 -6.78 -10.18
C THR A 204 4.86 -5.84 -9.27
N MET A 205 6.07 -6.24 -8.90
CA MET A 205 7.01 -5.44 -8.11
C MET A 205 8.26 -5.15 -8.95
N PRO A 206 8.95 -4.06 -8.75
CA PRO A 206 8.66 -2.93 -7.87
C PRO A 206 7.47 -2.10 -8.34
N TRP A 207 6.78 -1.46 -7.38
CA TRP A 207 5.58 -0.68 -7.60
C TRP A 207 5.88 0.82 -7.77
N HIS A 208 5.12 1.50 -8.63
CA HIS A 208 5.11 2.96 -8.72
C HIS A 208 3.72 3.50 -8.41
N SER A 209 3.65 4.58 -7.64
CA SER A 209 2.40 5.26 -7.32
C SER A 209 1.67 5.70 -8.58
N GLY A 210 0.36 5.57 -8.58
CA GLY A 210 -0.49 5.89 -9.73
C GLY A 210 -0.54 4.81 -10.81
N ALA A 211 0.11 3.67 -10.60
CA ALA A 211 0.07 2.54 -11.54
C ALA A 211 -1.35 1.94 -11.70
N THR A 212 -2.29 2.32 -10.85
CA THR A 212 -3.69 1.89 -10.89
C THR A 212 -4.65 2.91 -11.47
N ASP A 213 -4.17 4.08 -11.87
CA ASP A 213 -5.03 5.19 -12.28
C ASP A 213 -5.92 4.88 -13.47
N GLU A 214 -5.45 4.03 -14.37
CA GLU A 214 -6.16 3.65 -15.59
C GLU A 214 -6.98 2.36 -15.43
N VAL A 215 -6.94 1.73 -14.27
CA VAL A 215 -7.73 0.52 -14.01
C VAL A 215 -9.10 0.92 -13.47
N ALA A 216 -10.14 0.52 -14.18
CA ALA A 216 -11.52 0.73 -13.76
C ALA A 216 -12.05 -0.44 -12.93
N GLY A 217 -12.91 -0.14 -11.96
CA GLY A 217 -13.69 -1.16 -11.26
C GLY A 217 -14.79 -1.76 -12.14
N SER A 218 -15.48 -2.76 -11.61
CA SER A 218 -16.61 -3.43 -12.30
C SER A 218 -17.77 -2.49 -12.61
N ASP A 219 -17.87 -1.38 -11.88
CA ASP A 219 -18.84 -0.29 -12.11
C ASP A 219 -18.33 0.79 -13.10
N GLY A 220 -17.15 0.61 -13.68
CA GLY A 220 -16.48 1.57 -14.54
C GLY A 220 -15.79 2.72 -13.80
N SER A 221 -15.83 2.73 -12.48
CA SER A 221 -15.23 3.81 -11.66
C SER A 221 -13.72 3.69 -11.58
N LEU A 222 -13.00 4.76 -11.89
CA LEU A 222 -11.57 4.90 -11.62
C LEU A 222 -11.27 5.31 -10.17
N ASN A 223 -12.28 5.76 -9.43
CA ASN A 223 -12.14 6.19 -8.03
C ASN A 223 -12.24 5.05 -7.03
N SER A 224 -12.75 3.90 -7.45
CA SER A 224 -12.88 2.71 -6.61
C SER A 224 -12.78 1.48 -7.50
N ASN A 225 -11.63 0.84 -7.50
CA ASN A 225 -11.37 -0.32 -8.34
C ASN A 225 -11.90 -1.58 -7.64
N THR A 226 -12.83 -2.29 -8.25
CA THR A 226 -13.51 -3.41 -7.62
C THR A 226 -14.01 -4.45 -8.60
N ASN A 227 -13.15 -4.97 -9.41
CA ASN A 227 -13.51 -6.10 -10.27
C ASN A 227 -13.09 -7.46 -9.64
N GLY A 228 -12.80 -7.50 -8.35
CA GLY A 228 -12.37 -8.68 -7.62
C GLY A 228 -10.89 -9.01 -7.74
N LYS A 229 -10.13 -8.28 -8.54
CA LYS A 229 -8.69 -8.51 -8.76
C LYS A 229 -7.85 -7.27 -8.53
N ASP A 230 -8.47 -6.11 -8.66
CA ASP A 230 -7.73 -4.90 -8.91
C ASP A 230 -7.18 -4.23 -7.68
N PRO A 231 -6.19 -3.40 -7.95
CA PRO A 231 -5.53 -2.65 -6.92
C PRO A 231 -6.50 -1.74 -6.20
N TYR A 232 -6.16 -1.51 -4.99
CA TYR A 232 -6.89 -0.73 -4.06
C TYR A 232 -6.99 0.73 -4.43
N LYS A 233 -8.19 1.17 -4.78
CA LYS A 233 -8.52 2.57 -4.81
C LYS A 233 -9.88 2.79 -4.16
N ILE A 234 -9.92 3.54 -3.07
CA ILE A 234 -11.14 3.91 -2.35
C ILE A 234 -11.26 5.43 -2.35
N GLN A 235 -12.38 5.94 -2.87
CA GLN A 235 -12.63 7.39 -2.96
C GLN A 235 -11.50 8.16 -3.65
N GLY A 236 -10.85 7.55 -4.64
CA GLY A 236 -9.71 8.13 -5.34
C GLY A 236 -8.36 8.00 -4.64
N ILE A 237 -8.31 7.45 -3.43
CA ILE A 237 -7.08 7.22 -2.68
C ILE A 237 -6.53 5.84 -3.04
N GLU A 238 -5.32 5.80 -3.59
CA GLU A 238 -4.57 4.57 -3.83
C GLU A 238 -4.00 4.06 -2.50
N THR A 239 -4.23 2.79 -2.17
CA THR A 239 -3.88 2.27 -0.85
C THR A 239 -2.83 1.17 -0.93
N CYS A 240 -1.85 1.24 -0.02
CA CYS A 240 -0.96 0.18 0.52
C CYS A 240 -0.34 -0.81 -0.45
N ILE A 241 -0.18 -0.51 -1.70
CA ILE A 241 0.24 -1.48 -2.67
C ILE A 241 1.74 -1.37 -2.91
N GLY A 242 2.47 -2.45 -2.62
CA GLY A 242 3.92 -2.50 -2.80
C GLY A 242 4.71 -1.60 -1.84
N ALA A 243 4.10 -1.19 -0.73
CA ALA A 243 4.73 -0.34 0.28
C ALA A 243 4.34 -0.75 1.69
N TYR A 244 5.17 -0.39 2.65
CA TYR A 244 4.82 -0.47 4.08
C TYR A 244 4.13 0.81 4.50
N GLU A 245 2.99 0.70 5.17
CA GLU A 245 2.39 1.82 5.88
C GLU A 245 2.96 1.94 7.28
N VAL A 246 3.32 3.17 7.65
CA VAL A 246 3.70 3.51 9.01
C VAL A 246 2.64 4.47 9.54
N LEU A 247 1.93 4.07 10.59
CA LEU A 247 0.96 4.94 11.25
C LEU A 247 1.71 5.98 12.08
N GLY A 248 1.76 7.21 11.58
CA GLY A 248 2.54 8.29 12.18
C GLY A 248 2.00 8.76 13.53
N ASN A 249 0.73 8.53 13.81
CA ASN A 249 0.10 8.96 15.05
C ASN A 249 -0.04 7.86 16.11
N VAL A 250 0.46 6.63 15.88
CA VAL A 250 0.34 5.51 16.82
C VAL A 250 1.71 5.00 17.23
N VAL A 251 1.94 4.88 18.51
CA VAL A 251 3.17 4.30 19.09
C VAL A 251 2.79 3.14 20.01
N MET A 252 3.49 2.02 19.84
CA MET A 252 3.42 0.88 20.73
C MET A 252 4.70 0.78 21.54
N ASP A 253 4.58 0.90 22.86
CA ASP A 253 5.68 0.82 23.80
C ASP A 253 5.67 -0.53 24.52
N ILE A 254 6.81 -1.22 24.56
CA ILE A 254 6.95 -2.51 25.24
C ILE A 254 7.16 -2.25 26.72
N VAL A 255 6.26 -2.78 27.54
CA VAL A 255 6.25 -2.63 28.99
C VAL A 255 6.08 -3.99 29.66
N THR A 256 6.27 -4.05 30.99
CA THR A 256 5.89 -5.23 31.77
C THR A 256 4.40 -5.14 32.13
N GLY A 257 3.64 -6.14 31.73
CA GLY A 257 2.22 -6.24 32.04
C GLY A 257 1.93 -6.55 33.52
N PRO A 258 0.66 -6.48 33.93
CA PRO A 258 0.26 -6.76 35.32
C PRO A 258 0.56 -8.19 35.79
N ASP A 259 0.65 -9.12 34.85
CA ASP A 259 1.00 -10.53 35.07
C ASP A 259 2.51 -10.83 35.07
N GLY A 260 3.34 -9.78 34.98
CA GLY A 260 4.79 -9.87 34.88
C GLY A 260 5.33 -10.23 33.49
N ASN A 261 4.45 -10.48 32.52
CA ASN A 261 4.82 -10.78 31.13
C ASN A 261 4.97 -9.48 30.32
N PRO A 262 5.74 -9.54 29.18
CA PRO A 262 5.78 -8.41 28.28
C PRO A 262 4.38 -8.04 27.73
N ALA A 263 4.07 -6.76 27.72
CA ALA A 263 2.86 -6.20 27.17
C ALA A 263 3.18 -4.96 26.33
N ARG A 264 2.23 -4.43 25.60
CA ARG A 264 2.35 -3.19 24.83
C ARG A 264 1.34 -2.18 25.30
N ASP A 265 1.82 -1.02 25.71
CA ASP A 265 1.01 0.17 25.83
C ASP A 265 0.87 0.82 24.45
N VAL A 266 -0.34 1.21 24.09
CA VAL A 266 -0.62 1.89 22.82
C VAL A 266 -0.92 3.36 23.12
N TYR A 267 -0.23 4.24 22.42
CA TYR A 267 -0.39 5.69 22.52
C TYR A 267 -0.82 6.25 21.17
N VAL A 268 -1.78 7.15 21.18
CA VAL A 268 -2.31 7.81 19.98
C VAL A 268 -2.10 9.32 20.09
N CYS A 269 -1.44 9.89 19.09
CA CYS A 269 -1.32 11.33 18.95
C CYS A 269 -2.60 11.89 18.33
N GLU A 270 -3.23 12.81 19.03
CA GLU A 270 -4.45 13.51 18.55
C GLU A 270 -4.15 14.91 18.00
N ASP A 271 -2.94 15.42 18.22
CA ASP A 271 -2.47 16.71 17.73
C ASP A 271 -1.16 16.53 16.96
N ALA A 272 -1.23 16.71 15.64
CA ALA A 272 -0.08 16.53 14.74
C ALA A 272 1.11 17.42 15.08
N SER A 273 0.88 18.58 15.71
CA SER A 273 1.96 19.48 16.16
C SER A 273 2.80 18.90 17.28
N THR A 274 2.30 17.88 17.99
CA THR A 274 2.98 17.20 19.10
C THR A 274 3.66 15.90 18.69
N LEU A 275 3.65 15.55 17.40
CA LEU A 275 4.29 14.33 16.90
C LEU A 275 5.76 14.28 17.30
N SER A 276 6.17 13.14 17.86
CA SER A 276 7.52 12.98 18.37
C SER A 276 8.05 11.56 18.17
N SER A 277 9.34 11.48 17.92
CA SER A 277 10.10 10.23 17.93
C SER A 277 10.65 9.88 19.31
N ASN A 278 10.50 10.77 20.30
CA ASN A 278 10.99 10.55 21.66
C ASN A 278 9.92 9.92 22.53
N ILE A 279 10.17 8.73 23.06
CA ILE A 279 9.18 7.98 23.85
C ILE A 279 8.76 8.70 25.14
N ALA A 280 9.62 9.49 25.76
CA ALA A 280 9.23 10.27 26.93
C ALA A 280 8.22 11.36 26.55
N THR A 281 8.42 12.04 25.43
CA THR A 281 7.48 13.02 24.88
C THR A 281 6.16 12.35 24.48
N VAL A 282 6.23 11.16 23.86
CA VAL A 282 5.04 10.37 23.50
C VAL A 282 4.22 10.06 24.74
N ARG A 283 4.85 9.54 25.81
CA ARG A 283 4.16 9.22 27.07
C ARG A 283 3.55 10.43 27.75
N ALA A 284 4.15 11.60 27.57
CA ALA A 284 3.66 12.84 28.19
C ALA A 284 2.48 13.47 27.42
N ASN A 285 2.47 13.38 26.08
CA ASN A 285 1.58 14.17 25.25
C ASN A 285 0.52 13.34 24.50
N TYR A 286 0.78 12.04 24.27
CA TYR A 286 -0.15 11.20 23.55
C TYR A 286 -1.16 10.56 24.50
N LYS A 287 -2.35 10.31 23.99
CA LYS A 287 -3.39 9.61 24.73
C LYS A 287 -3.10 8.12 24.78
N LYS A 288 -2.91 7.60 25.99
CA LYS A 288 -2.74 6.17 26.20
C LYS A 288 -4.08 5.45 26.05
N ALA A 289 -4.11 4.35 25.29
CA ALA A 289 -5.27 3.48 25.22
C ALA A 289 -5.53 2.79 26.57
N ILE A 290 -6.80 2.54 26.86
CA ILE A 290 -7.23 1.93 28.14
C ILE A 290 -6.71 0.49 28.27
N ALA A 291 -6.75 -0.27 27.17
CA ALA A 291 -6.32 -1.67 27.15
C ALA A 291 -4.88 -1.83 26.71
N GLN A 292 -4.15 -2.73 27.36
CA GLN A 292 -2.87 -3.20 26.92
C GLN A 292 -3.02 -4.35 25.93
N VAL A 293 -2.11 -4.45 24.97
CA VAL A 293 -2.00 -5.57 24.05
C VAL A 293 -0.95 -6.54 24.56
N ALA A 294 -1.34 -7.81 24.76
CA ALA A 294 -0.39 -8.84 25.15
C ALA A 294 0.71 -8.98 24.09
N TYR A 295 1.97 -8.97 24.54
CA TYR A 295 3.12 -9.23 23.68
C TYR A 295 3.33 -10.74 23.57
N THR A 296 3.07 -11.31 22.41
CA THR A 296 3.46 -12.69 22.12
C THR A 296 4.45 -12.67 20.97
N ALA A 297 5.68 -13.10 21.24
CA ALA A 297 6.76 -13.13 20.25
C ALA A 297 6.45 -14.03 19.03
N ALA A 298 5.49 -14.93 19.15
CA ALA A 298 5.20 -15.97 18.16
C ALA A 298 3.89 -15.80 17.38
N SER A 299 3.11 -14.75 17.60
CA SER A 299 1.85 -14.57 16.87
C SER A 299 1.66 -13.13 16.41
N TRP A 300 1.35 -12.98 15.13
CA TRP A 300 0.82 -11.75 14.58
C TRP A 300 -0.62 -11.59 15.09
N LYS A 301 -0.81 -10.76 16.09
CA LYS A 301 -2.15 -10.35 16.53
C LYS A 301 -2.42 -8.96 15.98
N TYR A 302 -3.48 -8.87 15.22
CA TYR A 302 -4.01 -7.59 14.75
C TYR A 302 -4.70 -6.89 15.91
N ILE A 303 -4.49 -5.60 16.02
CA ILE A 303 -5.14 -4.72 16.98
C ILE A 303 -6.39 -4.14 16.32
#